data_e6662c43b46b6dd0c9fd5325162869ef
#
_entry.id   e6662c43b46b6dd0c9fd5325162869ef
#
_cell.length_a   1.000
_cell.length_b   1.000
_cell.length_c   1.000
_cell.angle_alpha   90.00
_cell.angle_beta   90.00
_cell.angle_gamma   90.00
#
_symmetry.space_group_name_H-M   'P 1'
#
loop_
_entity.id
_entity.type
_entity.pdbx_description
1 polymer ?
#
loop_
_entity_poly.entity_id
_entity_poly.type
_entity_poly.pdbx_seq_one_letter_code
_entity_poly.pdbx_strand_id
1 'polypeptide(L)'
;MPTILVCAPAVPPWSGNWPAEDAPMLSFFAIILAVICVDQATKIWVMHRFALYESKVIIPDLFNLTYLTNNGAAFSMLAGQPALWRQVFFIAAACVALVFIWIAQKSFGRRSRLYSVALALIAGGAIGNLIDRIRLGFVVDFLDFYLGRYHWPAFNIADSAITVGVTLFIVQNLLFDRHQPEQA
;
A
#
# COMPACT_ATOMS: atom_id res chain seq x y z
N MET A 1 -6.43 -58.76 10.28
CA MET A 1 -6.81 -57.40 9.78
C MET A 1 -5.56 -56.56 9.71
N PRO A 2 -5.10 -56.11 8.54
CA PRO A 2 -3.91 -55.24 8.47
C PRO A 2 -4.28 -53.80 8.88
N THR A 3 -3.54 -53.26 9.85
CA THR A 3 -3.67 -51.89 10.30
C THR A 3 -3.11 -50.97 9.22
N ILE A 4 -3.95 -50.19 8.58
CA ILE A 4 -3.54 -49.17 7.61
C ILE A 4 -2.89 -48.04 8.40
N LEU A 5 -1.57 -47.93 8.30
CA LEU A 5 -0.85 -46.74 8.78
C LEU A 5 -1.25 -45.57 7.87
N VAL A 6 -2.14 -44.72 8.34
CA VAL A 6 -2.41 -43.41 7.68
C VAL A 6 -1.24 -42.52 7.96
N CYS A 7 -0.41 -42.30 6.94
CA CYS A 7 0.68 -41.34 7.00
C CYS A 7 0.06 -39.94 7.17
N ALA A 8 0.32 -39.28 8.31
CA ALA A 8 -0.08 -37.91 8.50
C ALA A 8 0.59 -37.02 7.41
N PRO A 9 -0.14 -36.08 6.78
CA PRO A 9 0.44 -35.23 5.77
C PRO A 9 1.57 -34.40 6.38
N ALA A 10 2.70 -34.36 5.66
CA ALA A 10 3.86 -33.57 6.09
C ALA A 10 3.46 -32.11 6.26
N VAL A 11 3.61 -31.60 7.47
CA VAL A 11 3.36 -30.19 7.80
C VAL A 11 4.37 -29.34 7.01
N PRO A 12 3.93 -28.43 6.16
CA PRO A 12 4.86 -27.66 5.33
C PRO A 12 5.78 -26.77 6.19
N PRO A 13 7.04 -26.54 5.77
CA PRO A 13 8.08 -25.87 6.58
C PRO A 13 7.73 -24.43 7.02
N TRP A 14 6.71 -23.82 6.43
CA TRP A 14 6.21 -22.48 6.81
C TRP A 14 5.04 -22.49 7.83
N SER A 15 4.56 -23.68 8.23
CA SER A 15 3.52 -23.84 9.27
C SER A 15 4.10 -23.84 10.68
N GLY A 16 5.24 -23.17 10.88
CA GLY A 16 5.91 -23.06 12.18
C GLY A 16 4.96 -22.50 13.24
N ASN A 17 4.94 -23.14 14.41
CA ASN A 17 4.34 -22.60 15.64
C ASN A 17 4.99 -21.24 15.93
N TRP A 18 4.32 -20.17 15.56
CA TRP A 18 4.78 -18.81 15.84
C TRP A 18 4.53 -18.51 17.31
N PRO A 19 5.57 -18.06 18.05
CA PRO A 19 5.38 -17.66 19.44
C PRO A 19 4.49 -16.41 19.49
N ALA A 20 3.56 -16.44 20.43
CA ALA A 20 2.77 -15.37 21.01
C ALA A 20 2.04 -14.38 20.05
N GLU A 21 0.82 -14.15 20.37
CA GLU A 21 -0.21 -13.34 19.67
C GLU A 21 0.21 -11.90 19.35
N ASP A 22 1.30 -11.36 19.90
CA ASP A 22 1.69 -9.96 19.80
C ASP A 22 2.74 -9.63 18.73
N ALA A 23 3.59 -10.59 18.34
CA ALA A 23 4.66 -10.36 17.36
C ALA A 23 4.17 -9.92 15.97
N PRO A 24 3.08 -10.46 15.40
CA PRO A 24 2.56 -9.99 14.12
C PRO A 24 1.97 -8.58 14.19
N MET A 25 1.42 -8.17 15.33
CA MET A 25 0.84 -6.83 15.50
C MET A 25 1.92 -5.76 15.64
N LEU A 26 3.00 -6.02 16.37
CA LEU A 26 4.11 -5.07 16.49
C LEU A 26 4.76 -4.81 15.14
N SER A 27 5.04 -5.85 14.35
CA SER A 27 5.59 -5.71 13.00
C SER A 27 4.64 -4.99 12.05
N PHE A 28 3.33 -5.23 12.15
CA PHE A 28 2.31 -4.53 11.39
C PHE A 28 2.37 -3.00 11.61
N PHE A 29 2.35 -2.55 12.86
CA PHE A 29 2.43 -1.13 13.18
C PHE A 29 3.81 -0.52 12.87
N ALA A 30 4.88 -1.28 13.03
CA ALA A 30 6.24 -0.83 12.69
C ALA A 30 6.38 -0.56 11.18
N ILE A 31 5.82 -1.42 10.32
CA ILE A 31 5.81 -1.23 8.86
C ILE A 31 4.96 -0.01 8.49
N ILE A 32 3.76 0.13 9.06
CA ILE A 32 2.91 1.31 8.83
C ILE A 32 3.68 2.59 9.14
N LEU A 33 4.30 2.64 10.33
CA LEU A 33 5.07 3.82 10.76
C LEU A 33 6.24 4.10 9.81
N ALA A 34 6.99 3.07 9.41
CA ALA A 34 8.11 3.20 8.47
C ALA A 34 7.66 3.78 7.13
N VAL A 35 6.57 3.25 6.55
CA VAL A 35 6.00 3.75 5.29
C VAL A 35 5.60 5.22 5.42
N ILE A 36 4.88 5.58 6.49
CA ILE A 36 4.47 6.98 6.73
C ILE A 36 5.69 7.89 6.87
N CYS A 37 6.70 7.48 7.65
CA CYS A 37 7.90 8.29 7.85
C CYS A 37 8.66 8.52 6.54
N VAL A 38 8.86 7.49 5.74
CA VAL A 38 9.57 7.60 4.45
C VAL A 38 8.76 8.44 3.46
N ASP A 39 7.45 8.20 3.36
CA ASP A 39 6.57 8.96 2.47
C ASP A 39 6.56 10.45 2.83
N GLN A 40 6.31 10.79 4.08
CA GLN A 40 6.24 12.20 4.51
C GLN A 40 7.62 12.89 4.44
N ALA A 41 8.71 12.20 4.78
CA ALA A 41 10.06 12.76 4.67
C ALA A 41 10.41 13.09 3.22
N THR A 42 10.11 12.18 2.28
CA THR A 42 10.37 12.40 0.85
C THR A 42 9.51 13.51 0.27
N LYS A 43 8.23 13.59 0.61
CA LYS A 43 7.31 14.66 0.21
C LYS A 43 7.76 16.03 0.73
N ILE A 44 8.13 16.11 2.02
CA ILE A 44 8.66 17.35 2.62
C ILE A 44 9.94 17.76 1.91
N TRP A 45 10.85 16.83 1.65
CA TRP A 45 12.08 17.09 0.93
C TRP A 45 11.83 17.66 -0.48
N VAL A 46 10.89 17.06 -1.23
CA VAL A 46 10.49 17.54 -2.56
C VAL A 46 9.93 18.96 -2.49
N MET A 47 8.99 19.21 -1.58
CA MET A 47 8.39 20.55 -1.42
C MET A 47 9.42 21.65 -1.08
N HIS A 48 10.52 21.29 -0.40
CA HIS A 48 11.59 22.25 -0.09
C HIS A 48 12.63 22.44 -1.19
N ARG A 49 12.75 21.46 -2.10
CA ARG A 49 13.82 21.44 -3.13
C ARG A 49 13.34 21.83 -4.51
N PHE A 50 12.06 21.72 -4.79
CA PHE A 50 11.48 21.96 -6.11
C PHE A 50 10.41 23.05 -6.03
N ALA A 51 10.37 23.91 -7.05
CA ALA A 51 9.22 24.75 -7.29
C ALA A 51 8.04 23.90 -7.79
N LEU A 52 6.82 24.36 -7.54
CA LEU A 52 5.62 23.65 -8.05
C LEU A 52 5.68 23.53 -9.58
N TYR A 53 5.46 22.33 -10.10
CA TYR A 53 5.58 21.90 -11.50
C TYR A 53 7.04 21.86 -12.02
N GLU A 54 8.02 22.07 -11.18
CA GLU A 54 9.41 21.84 -11.57
C GLU A 54 9.67 20.35 -11.76
N SER A 55 10.41 20.01 -12.83
CA SER A 55 10.82 18.66 -13.14
C SER A 55 12.32 18.61 -13.44
N LYS A 56 13.01 17.64 -12.86
CA LYS A 56 14.43 17.38 -13.08
C LYS A 56 14.62 15.98 -13.63
N VAL A 57 15.24 15.90 -14.81
CA VAL A 57 15.61 14.61 -15.42
C VAL A 57 16.67 13.94 -14.56
N ILE A 58 16.39 12.73 -14.11
CA ILE A 58 17.32 11.87 -13.37
C ILE A 58 17.89 10.80 -14.28
N ILE A 59 17.03 10.13 -15.05
CA ILE A 59 17.43 9.16 -16.08
C ILE A 59 16.75 9.59 -17.38
N PRO A 60 17.54 10.01 -18.41
CA PRO A 60 16.96 10.39 -19.68
C PRO A 60 16.05 9.29 -20.25
N ASP A 61 14.95 9.71 -20.84
CA ASP A 61 13.91 8.88 -21.48
C ASP A 61 13.21 7.87 -20.57
N LEU A 62 13.43 7.92 -19.23
CA LEU A 62 12.85 6.97 -18.29
C LEU A 62 12.27 7.58 -17.00
N PHE A 63 13.00 8.49 -16.33
CA PHE A 63 12.62 8.91 -14.99
C PHE A 63 12.98 10.36 -14.67
N ASN A 64 11.99 11.09 -14.20
CA ASN A 64 12.12 12.43 -13.64
C ASN A 64 11.73 12.46 -12.17
N LEU A 65 12.38 13.35 -11.42
CA LEU A 65 11.84 13.86 -10.17
C LEU A 65 11.08 15.15 -10.46
N THR A 66 9.84 15.23 -10.01
CA THR A 66 8.97 16.37 -10.24
C THR A 66 8.24 16.79 -8.97
N TYR A 67 7.68 17.99 -8.90
CA TYR A 67 6.76 18.38 -7.84
C TYR A 67 5.40 18.67 -8.44
N LEU A 68 4.48 17.73 -8.29
CA LEU A 68 3.09 17.85 -8.73
C LEU A 68 2.14 17.76 -7.54
N THR A 69 0.99 18.45 -7.66
CA THR A 69 -0.10 18.35 -6.69
C THR A 69 -1.26 17.58 -7.27
N ASN A 70 -1.68 16.53 -6.58
CA ASN A 70 -2.79 15.68 -6.95
C ASN A 70 -4.00 15.97 -6.07
N ASN A 71 -4.98 16.66 -6.65
CA ASN A 71 -6.22 17.03 -5.96
C ASN A 71 -7.24 15.87 -5.86
N GLY A 72 -6.81 14.64 -6.10
CA GLY A 72 -7.61 13.45 -5.83
C GLY A 72 -8.08 12.68 -7.04
N ALA A 73 -7.63 13.01 -8.26
CA ALA A 73 -8.06 12.26 -9.42
C ALA A 73 -6.87 11.76 -10.25
N ALA A 74 -6.59 10.46 -10.17
CA ALA A 74 -6.06 9.78 -11.33
C ALA A 74 -7.03 10.06 -12.51
N PHE A 75 -6.50 10.50 -13.67
CA PHE A 75 -7.27 10.78 -14.89
C PHE A 75 -8.33 11.88 -14.80
N SER A 76 -8.14 12.93 -13.99
CA SER A 76 -9.09 14.05 -13.88
C SER A 76 -10.53 13.66 -13.49
N MET A 77 -10.74 12.49 -12.92
CA MET A 77 -12.02 12.09 -12.35
C MET A 77 -12.40 13.07 -11.24
N LEU A 78 -13.58 13.66 -11.30
CA LEU A 78 -14.05 14.74 -10.43
C LEU A 78 -13.42 16.13 -10.69
N ALA A 79 -12.73 16.34 -11.84
CA ALA A 79 -12.22 17.63 -12.28
C ALA A 79 -13.34 18.60 -12.47
N GLY A 80 -13.97 19.27 -11.84
CA GLY A 80 -15.16 20.14 -11.96
C GLY A 80 -16.03 20.15 -10.71
N GLN A 81 -15.73 19.27 -9.76
CA GLN A 81 -16.40 19.27 -8.47
C GLN A 81 -15.76 20.30 -7.51
N PRO A 82 -16.52 20.89 -6.59
CA PRO A 82 -15.98 21.80 -5.58
C PRO A 82 -14.82 21.15 -4.80
N ALA A 83 -13.77 21.93 -4.51
CA ALA A 83 -12.58 21.44 -3.86
C ALA A 83 -12.87 20.75 -2.50
N LEU A 84 -13.78 21.32 -1.72
CA LEU A 84 -14.20 20.76 -0.44
C LEU A 84 -14.86 19.38 -0.58
N TRP A 85 -15.75 19.23 -1.56
CA TRP A 85 -16.42 17.95 -1.83
C TRP A 85 -15.42 16.84 -2.19
N ARG A 86 -14.47 17.13 -3.07
CA ARG A 86 -13.41 16.19 -3.44
C ARG A 86 -12.58 15.78 -2.22
N GLN A 87 -12.16 16.76 -1.43
CA GLN A 87 -11.36 16.50 -0.23
C GLN A 87 -12.13 15.60 0.76
N VAL A 88 -13.36 15.93 1.08
CA VAL A 88 -14.21 15.13 1.98
C VAL A 88 -14.40 13.71 1.44
N PHE A 89 -14.68 13.58 0.14
CA PHE A 89 -14.83 12.27 -0.50
C PHE A 89 -13.59 11.38 -0.34
N PHE A 90 -12.39 11.90 -0.66
CA PHE A 90 -11.17 11.11 -0.56
C PHE A 90 -10.74 10.83 0.88
N ILE A 91 -10.99 11.73 1.82
CA ILE A 91 -10.76 11.48 3.23
C ILE A 91 -11.71 10.36 3.72
N ALA A 92 -12.99 10.45 3.40
CA ALA A 92 -13.96 9.42 3.78
C ALA A 92 -13.62 8.05 3.17
N ALA A 93 -13.26 8.02 1.88
CA ALA A 93 -12.83 6.79 1.21
C ALA A 93 -11.60 6.18 1.87
N ALA A 94 -10.59 6.99 2.22
CA ALA A 94 -9.40 6.51 2.93
C ALA A 94 -9.75 5.95 4.31
N CYS A 95 -10.61 6.63 5.07
CA CYS A 95 -11.06 6.13 6.39
C CYS A 95 -11.80 4.79 6.27
N VAL A 96 -12.71 4.67 5.30
CA VAL A 96 -13.42 3.41 5.02
C VAL A 96 -12.44 2.30 4.66
N ALA A 97 -11.48 2.58 3.76
CA ALA A 97 -10.44 1.61 3.39
C ALA A 97 -9.63 1.14 4.61
N LEU A 98 -9.24 2.05 5.51
CA LEU A 98 -8.49 1.72 6.73
C LEU A 98 -9.30 0.82 7.67
N VAL A 99 -10.62 1.02 7.78
CA VAL A 99 -11.50 0.12 8.54
C VAL A 99 -11.50 -1.28 7.94
N PHE A 100 -11.64 -1.39 6.60
CA PHE A 100 -11.58 -2.69 5.92
C PHE A 100 -10.21 -3.37 6.07
N ILE A 101 -9.11 -2.61 5.97
CA ILE A 101 -7.75 -3.14 6.18
C ILE A 101 -7.61 -3.67 7.61
N TRP A 102 -8.14 -2.98 8.61
CA TRP A 102 -8.13 -3.43 9.99
C TRP A 102 -8.92 -4.73 10.21
N ILE A 103 -10.10 -4.84 9.60
CA ILE A 103 -10.90 -6.08 9.63
C ILE A 103 -10.13 -7.21 8.93
N ALA A 104 -9.56 -6.93 7.76
CA ALA A 104 -8.74 -7.88 7.01
C ALA A 104 -7.50 -8.34 7.80
N GLN A 105 -6.82 -7.43 8.52
CA GLN A 105 -5.69 -7.77 9.37
C GLN A 105 -6.07 -8.76 10.47
N LYS A 106 -7.23 -8.60 11.10
CA LYS A 106 -7.72 -9.55 12.11
C LYS A 106 -8.01 -10.94 11.52
N SER A 107 -8.46 -11.01 10.27
CA SER A 107 -8.82 -12.27 9.59
C SER A 107 -7.61 -12.93 8.90
N PHE A 108 -6.93 -12.19 8.03
CA PHE A 108 -5.86 -12.70 7.18
C PHE A 108 -4.48 -12.58 7.81
N GLY A 109 -4.21 -11.54 8.60
CA GLY A 109 -2.91 -11.32 9.21
C GLY A 109 -2.47 -12.43 10.17
N ARG A 110 -3.42 -13.19 10.71
CA ARG A 110 -3.15 -14.40 11.53
C ARG A 110 -2.81 -15.61 10.70
N ARG A 111 -3.18 -15.65 9.40
CA ARG A 111 -2.94 -16.81 8.52
C ARG A 111 -1.50 -16.83 8.00
N SER A 112 -0.93 -15.64 7.69
CA SER A 112 0.42 -15.53 7.14
C SER A 112 1.02 -14.17 7.45
N ARG A 113 2.34 -14.14 7.72
CA ARG A 113 3.11 -12.90 7.85
C ARG A 113 3.04 -12.05 6.58
N LEU A 114 2.98 -12.69 5.41
CA LEU A 114 2.93 -11.97 4.14
C LEU A 114 1.62 -11.18 3.98
N TYR A 115 0.48 -11.71 4.45
CA TYR A 115 -0.76 -10.95 4.52
C TYR A 115 -0.63 -9.74 5.45
N SER A 116 -0.02 -9.92 6.63
CA SER A 116 0.19 -8.82 7.57
C SER A 116 1.08 -7.72 6.99
N VAL A 117 2.18 -8.10 6.32
CA VAL A 117 3.07 -7.14 5.61
C VAL A 117 2.32 -6.42 4.50
N ALA A 118 1.58 -7.15 3.66
CA ALA A 118 0.79 -6.59 2.57
C ALA A 118 -0.22 -5.55 3.06
N LEU A 119 -0.99 -5.90 4.08
CA LEU A 119 -1.99 -5.00 4.69
C LEU A 119 -1.34 -3.80 5.39
N ALA A 120 -0.16 -3.98 6.02
CA ALA A 120 0.59 -2.89 6.63
C ALA A 120 1.10 -1.88 5.60
N LEU A 121 1.59 -2.35 4.44
CA LEU A 121 2.00 -1.49 3.32
C LEU A 121 0.82 -0.68 2.79
N ILE A 122 -0.33 -1.33 2.57
CA ILE A 122 -1.55 -0.65 2.11
C ILE A 122 -2.01 0.39 3.14
N ALA A 123 -2.05 0.03 4.42
CA ALA A 123 -2.46 0.93 5.49
C ALA A 123 -1.52 2.14 5.62
N GLY A 124 -0.19 1.90 5.62
CA GLY A 124 0.82 2.95 5.70
C GLY A 124 0.73 3.94 4.55
N GLY A 125 0.56 3.45 3.31
CA GLY A 125 0.37 4.29 2.13
C GLY A 125 -0.96 5.06 2.18
N ALA A 126 -2.06 4.41 2.57
CA ALA A 126 -3.35 5.08 2.72
C ALA A 126 -3.29 6.22 3.76
N ILE A 127 -2.61 6.01 4.89
CA ILE A 127 -2.41 7.03 5.94
C ILE A 127 -1.48 8.14 5.43
N GLY A 128 -0.39 7.82 4.72
CA GLY A 128 0.53 8.82 4.14
C GLY A 128 -0.22 9.80 3.23
N ASN A 129 -1.01 9.31 2.30
CA ASN A 129 -1.83 10.13 1.42
C ASN A 129 -3.01 10.82 2.13
N LEU A 130 -3.51 10.26 3.22
CA LEU A 130 -4.53 10.88 4.05
C LEU A 130 -3.97 12.09 4.82
N ILE A 131 -2.75 11.99 5.34
CA ILE A 131 -2.05 13.09 6.02
C ILE A 131 -1.92 14.30 5.08
N ASP A 132 -1.50 14.08 3.84
CA ASP A 132 -1.38 15.15 2.84
C ASP A 132 -2.74 15.83 2.60
N ARG A 133 -3.80 15.07 2.39
CA ARG A 133 -5.15 15.62 2.15
C ARG A 133 -5.67 16.44 3.31
N ILE A 134 -5.40 16.02 4.55
CA ILE A 134 -5.83 16.76 5.74
C ILE A 134 -5.02 18.05 5.91
N ARG A 135 -3.69 17.99 5.66
CA ARG A 135 -2.78 19.13 5.91
C ARG A 135 -2.75 20.14 4.75
N LEU A 136 -2.75 19.64 3.52
CA LEU A 136 -2.48 20.44 2.31
C LEU A 136 -3.73 20.58 1.42
N GLY A 137 -4.71 19.69 1.54
CA GLY A 137 -5.86 19.62 0.64
C GLY A 137 -5.59 18.84 -0.67
N PHE A 138 -4.36 18.41 -0.90
CA PHE A 138 -3.91 17.65 -2.06
C PHE A 138 -2.84 16.63 -1.64
N VAL A 139 -2.47 15.73 -2.55
CA VAL A 139 -1.34 14.81 -2.37
C VAL A 139 -0.15 15.32 -3.17
N VAL A 140 1.05 15.16 -2.63
CA VAL A 140 2.31 15.48 -3.31
C VAL A 140 2.78 14.26 -4.08
N ASP A 141 2.90 14.39 -5.43
CA ASP A 141 3.41 13.37 -6.33
C ASP A 141 4.74 13.82 -6.92
N PHE A 142 5.73 12.91 -6.99
CA PHE A 142 7.07 13.31 -7.39
C PHE A 142 7.85 12.27 -8.22
N LEU A 143 7.36 11.04 -8.35
CA LEU A 143 7.96 10.01 -9.19
C LEU A 143 7.26 10.04 -10.54
N ASP A 144 7.94 10.51 -11.57
CA ASP A 144 7.44 10.61 -12.94
C ASP A 144 8.24 9.66 -13.86
N PHE A 145 7.65 8.51 -14.18
CA PHE A 145 8.19 7.56 -15.14
C PHE A 145 7.61 7.79 -16.52
N TYR A 146 8.46 7.77 -17.54
CA TYR A 146 8.03 8.01 -18.91
C TYR A 146 8.85 7.20 -19.92
N LEU A 147 8.26 7.01 -21.09
CA LEU A 147 8.94 6.40 -22.23
C LEU A 147 8.63 7.24 -23.48
N GLY A 148 9.63 7.96 -23.97
CA GLY A 148 9.48 8.92 -25.06
C GLY A 148 8.47 10.01 -24.69
N ARG A 149 7.26 10.00 -25.31
CA ARG A 149 6.19 10.99 -25.03
C ARG A 149 5.14 10.49 -24.02
N TYR A 150 5.22 9.24 -23.59
CA TYR A 150 4.21 8.61 -22.73
C TYR A 150 4.68 8.67 -21.29
N HIS A 151 4.00 9.49 -20.49
CA HIS A 151 4.20 9.57 -19.05
C HIS A 151 3.21 8.68 -18.33
N TRP A 152 3.71 7.89 -17.38
CA TRP A 152 2.86 7.28 -16.37
C TRP A 152 2.40 8.40 -15.42
N PRO A 153 1.16 8.40 -14.95
CA PRO A 153 0.74 9.37 -13.94
C PRO A 153 1.73 9.41 -12.78
N ALA A 154 2.22 10.60 -12.45
CA ALA A 154 3.16 10.75 -11.35
C ALA A 154 2.57 10.23 -10.04
N PHE A 155 3.40 9.67 -9.18
CA PHE A 155 3.01 9.04 -7.93
C PHE A 155 4.08 9.28 -6.84
N ASN A 156 3.89 8.72 -5.67
CA ASN A 156 4.75 8.89 -4.49
C ASN A 156 5.05 7.56 -3.79
N ILE A 157 5.73 7.62 -2.64
CA ILE A 157 6.08 6.42 -1.85
C ILE A 157 4.83 5.74 -1.29
N ALA A 158 3.82 6.49 -0.86
CA ALA A 158 2.56 5.94 -0.36
C ALA A 158 1.85 5.10 -1.44
N ASP A 159 1.77 5.60 -2.70
CA ASP A 159 1.17 4.88 -3.82
C ASP A 159 1.97 3.62 -4.18
N SER A 160 3.31 3.71 -4.12
CA SER A 160 4.19 2.55 -4.29
C SER A 160 3.92 1.47 -3.24
N ALA A 161 3.80 1.87 -1.97
CA ALA A 161 3.51 0.96 -0.87
C ALA A 161 2.13 0.30 -1.04
N ILE A 162 1.10 1.06 -1.43
CA ILE A 162 -0.24 0.53 -1.72
C ILE A 162 -0.15 -0.50 -2.86
N THR A 163 0.51 -0.15 -3.96
CA THR A 163 0.62 -1.03 -5.14
C THR A 163 1.34 -2.33 -4.82
N VAL A 164 2.48 -2.26 -4.13
CA VAL A 164 3.23 -3.44 -3.69
C VAL A 164 2.40 -4.26 -2.71
N GLY A 165 1.75 -3.63 -1.74
CA GLY A 165 0.92 -4.31 -0.75
C GLY A 165 -0.26 -5.04 -1.40
N VAL A 166 -0.98 -4.40 -2.32
CA VAL A 166 -2.09 -5.04 -3.07
C VAL A 166 -1.58 -6.21 -3.90
N THR A 167 -0.45 -6.03 -4.59
CA THR A 167 0.16 -7.11 -5.39
C THR A 167 0.52 -8.31 -4.51
N LEU A 168 1.19 -8.08 -3.37
CA LEU A 168 1.54 -9.15 -2.43
C LEU A 168 0.31 -9.86 -1.89
N PHE A 169 -0.74 -9.12 -1.55
CA PHE A 169 -2.00 -9.70 -1.05
C PHE A 169 -2.66 -10.59 -2.09
N ILE A 170 -2.74 -10.14 -3.35
CA ILE A 170 -3.33 -10.91 -4.46
C ILE A 170 -2.48 -12.16 -4.75
N VAL A 171 -1.16 -12.01 -4.85
CA VAL A 171 -0.24 -13.13 -5.11
C VAL A 171 -0.37 -14.19 -4.02
N GLN A 172 -0.37 -13.78 -2.74
CA GLN A 172 -0.55 -14.69 -1.61
C GLN A 172 -1.88 -15.44 -1.72
N ASN A 173 -2.98 -14.74 -2.02
CA ASN A 173 -4.29 -15.34 -2.14
C ASN A 173 -4.38 -16.34 -3.32
N LEU A 174 -3.85 -15.95 -4.48
CA LEU A 174 -3.94 -16.77 -5.70
C LEU A 174 -3.04 -18.02 -5.67
N LEU A 175 -1.84 -17.91 -5.11
CA LEU A 175 -0.83 -18.97 -5.18
C LEU A 175 -0.88 -19.94 -3.99
N PHE A 176 -1.27 -19.45 -2.81
CA PHE A 176 -1.12 -20.23 -1.58
C PHE A 176 -2.44 -20.63 -0.94
N ASP A 177 -3.50 -19.82 -1.02
CA ASP A 177 -4.79 -20.18 -0.39
C ASP A 177 -5.66 -21.12 -1.25
N ARG A 178 -5.45 -21.16 -2.58
CA ARG A 178 -6.18 -22.08 -3.47
C ARG A 178 -5.81 -23.56 -3.29
N HIS A 179 -4.74 -23.86 -2.55
CA HIS A 179 -4.25 -25.22 -2.36
C HIS A 179 -4.67 -25.86 -1.03
N GLN A 180 -5.51 -25.20 -0.24
CA GLN A 180 -6.16 -25.86 0.90
C GLN A 180 -7.53 -26.35 0.46
N PRO A 181 -7.71 -27.66 0.19
CA PRO A 181 -9.05 -28.21 0.02
C PRO A 181 -9.83 -27.99 1.31
N GLU A 182 -11.03 -27.46 1.17
CA GLU A 182 -12.02 -27.31 2.22
C GLU A 182 -12.12 -28.65 2.97
N GLN A 183 -11.56 -28.69 4.17
CA GLN A 183 -11.78 -29.83 5.06
C GLN A 183 -13.20 -29.67 5.62
N ALA A 184 -14.16 -30.26 4.91
CA ALA A 184 -15.53 -30.48 5.38
C ALA A 184 -15.56 -31.55 6.49
#